data_fdbfd584a7399a5fbb024661ccecf234
#
_entry.id   fdbfd584a7399a5fbb024661ccecf234
#
_cell.length_a   1.000
_cell.length_b   1.000
_cell.length_c   1.000
_cell.angle_alpha   90.00
_cell.angle_beta   90.00
_cell.angle_gamma   90.00
#
_symmetry.space_group_name_H-M   'P 1'
#
loop_
_entity.id
_entity.type
_entity.pdbx_description
1 polymer ?
#
loop_
_entity_poly.entity_id
_entity_poly.type
_entity_poly.pdbx_seq_one_letter_code
_entity_poly.pdbx_strand_id
1 'polypeptide(L)'
;IEDLHHCLKHYGKRIVDRLMDWGILGEKTLLGHCIYINGHEMDLIKETNTMVVHNPESNMGNACGCPPTMELVHRGILTGLGTDGYTHDMTESYKVANVLHKHHLCDPNAAWGEVPQMLFDGNVKIAERYFPQKLGVLKEGAAADVIVVDYDPLTPMNGGNANSHILFGMTGKQVVTTVANGKVLMKDRELVSCL
;
A
#
# COMPACT_ATOMS: atom_id res chain seq x y z
N ILE A 1 -12.75 -15.94 -0.54
CA ILE A 1 -12.78 -17.16 -1.40
C ILE A 1 -14.15 -17.35 -2.04
N GLU A 2 -15.25 -16.93 -1.38
CA GLU A 2 -16.63 -17.07 -1.85
C GLU A 2 -16.84 -16.40 -3.21
N ASP A 3 -16.34 -15.20 -3.40
CA ASP A 3 -16.46 -14.48 -4.67
C ASP A 3 -15.82 -15.22 -5.83
N LEU A 4 -14.66 -15.85 -5.59
CA LEU A 4 -14.00 -16.70 -6.58
C LEU A 4 -14.86 -17.92 -6.90
N HIS A 5 -15.38 -18.62 -5.88
CA HIS A 5 -16.24 -19.79 -6.08
C HIS A 5 -17.55 -19.42 -6.79
N HIS A 6 -18.15 -18.27 -6.43
CA HIS A 6 -19.33 -17.74 -7.10
C HIS A 6 -19.04 -17.48 -8.59
N CYS A 7 -17.92 -16.82 -8.86
CA CYS A 7 -17.50 -16.49 -10.24
C CYS A 7 -17.29 -17.75 -11.10
N LEU A 8 -16.57 -18.72 -10.57
CA LEU A 8 -16.34 -19.99 -11.26
C LEU A 8 -17.65 -20.76 -11.50
N LYS A 9 -18.51 -20.84 -10.48
CA LYS A 9 -19.78 -21.58 -10.56
C LYS A 9 -20.76 -20.96 -11.57
N HIS A 10 -20.89 -19.64 -11.61
CA HIS A 10 -21.93 -18.97 -12.39
C HIS A 10 -21.45 -18.54 -13.78
N TYR A 11 -20.13 -18.34 -13.97
CA TYR A 11 -19.58 -17.77 -15.19
C TYR A 11 -18.48 -18.62 -15.83
N GLY A 12 -18.02 -19.68 -15.14
CA GLY A 12 -16.95 -20.55 -15.63
C GLY A 12 -15.58 -19.87 -15.74
N LYS A 13 -15.43 -18.67 -15.18
CA LYS A 13 -14.21 -17.84 -15.26
C LYS A 13 -13.82 -17.32 -13.90
N ARG A 14 -12.54 -17.03 -13.72
CA ARG A 14 -12.03 -16.37 -12.54
C ARG A 14 -12.33 -14.86 -12.59
N ILE A 15 -12.12 -14.17 -11.47
CA ILE A 15 -12.54 -12.77 -11.32
C ILE A 15 -11.80 -11.84 -12.27
N VAL A 16 -10.46 -11.95 -12.33
CA VAL A 16 -9.64 -11.07 -13.18
C VAL A 16 -9.88 -11.34 -14.67
N ASP A 17 -10.09 -12.61 -15.06
CA ASP A 17 -10.49 -12.96 -16.45
C ASP A 17 -11.77 -12.23 -16.86
N ARG A 18 -12.76 -12.16 -15.96
CA ARG A 18 -14.02 -11.45 -16.25
C ARG A 18 -13.83 -9.95 -16.35
N LEU A 19 -12.99 -9.38 -15.47
CA LEU A 19 -12.65 -7.95 -15.56
C LEU A 19 -11.95 -7.63 -16.88
N MET A 20 -11.10 -8.54 -17.36
CA MET A 20 -10.46 -8.43 -18.68
C MET A 20 -11.49 -8.48 -19.81
N ASP A 21 -12.41 -9.45 -19.81
CA ASP A 21 -13.47 -9.56 -20.81
C ASP A 21 -14.33 -8.29 -20.92
N TRP A 22 -14.53 -7.60 -19.81
CA TRP A 22 -15.32 -6.36 -19.76
C TRP A 22 -14.51 -5.09 -20.04
N GLY A 23 -13.21 -5.22 -20.32
CA GLY A 23 -12.34 -4.08 -20.59
C GLY A 23 -12.14 -3.17 -19.38
N ILE A 24 -12.26 -3.70 -18.17
CA ILE A 24 -12.11 -2.94 -16.91
C ILE A 24 -10.63 -2.78 -16.55
N LEU A 25 -9.79 -3.79 -16.90
CA LEU A 25 -8.36 -3.74 -16.59
C LEU A 25 -7.66 -2.65 -17.42
N GLY A 26 -6.70 -1.97 -16.81
CA GLY A 26 -5.92 -0.92 -17.47
C GLY A 26 -5.16 -0.04 -16.47
N GLU A 27 -4.39 0.90 -17.01
CA GLU A 27 -3.51 1.77 -16.22
C GLU A 27 -4.22 2.68 -15.22
N LYS A 28 -5.53 2.87 -15.33
CA LYS A 28 -6.37 3.62 -14.40
C LYS A 28 -7.20 2.71 -13.49
N THR A 29 -6.99 1.41 -13.53
CA THR A 29 -7.66 0.45 -12.67
C THR A 29 -6.79 0.10 -11.48
N LEU A 30 -7.35 0.20 -10.28
CA LEU A 30 -6.74 -0.21 -9.02
C LEU A 30 -7.54 -1.35 -8.42
N LEU A 31 -6.93 -2.52 -8.28
CA LEU A 31 -7.54 -3.70 -7.67
C LEU A 31 -7.15 -3.78 -6.20
N GLY A 32 -8.15 -3.88 -5.32
CA GLY A 32 -7.94 -4.10 -3.89
C GLY A 32 -7.66 -5.56 -3.57
N HIS A 33 -6.82 -5.82 -2.57
CA HIS A 33 -6.58 -7.10 -1.93
C HIS A 33 -5.91 -8.18 -2.79
N CYS A 34 -6.52 -8.63 -3.88
CA CYS A 34 -6.01 -9.66 -4.79
C CYS A 34 -5.55 -10.96 -4.09
N ILE A 35 -6.32 -11.43 -3.09
CA ILE A 35 -5.89 -12.53 -2.20
C ILE A 35 -5.83 -13.87 -2.94
N TYR A 36 -6.86 -14.18 -3.74
CA TYR A 36 -7.03 -15.48 -4.39
C TYR A 36 -6.75 -15.46 -5.90
N ILE A 37 -5.85 -14.59 -6.34
CA ILE A 37 -5.40 -14.56 -7.74
C ILE A 37 -4.35 -15.64 -8.00
N ASN A 38 -4.26 -16.10 -9.25
CA ASN A 38 -3.25 -17.07 -9.70
C ASN A 38 -2.24 -16.41 -10.67
N GLY A 39 -1.25 -17.20 -11.11
CA GLY A 39 -0.19 -16.71 -12.00
C GLY A 39 -0.73 -16.11 -13.31
N HIS A 40 -1.74 -16.74 -13.94
CA HIS A 40 -2.37 -16.20 -15.14
C HIS A 40 -3.06 -14.86 -14.90
N GLU A 41 -3.80 -14.72 -13.80
CA GLU A 41 -4.42 -13.44 -13.43
C GLU A 41 -3.38 -12.35 -13.14
N MET A 42 -2.23 -12.71 -12.56
CA MET A 42 -1.10 -11.77 -12.39
C MET A 42 -0.53 -11.33 -13.74
N ASP A 43 -0.44 -12.24 -14.72
CA ASP A 43 0.03 -11.89 -16.06
C ASP A 43 -0.93 -10.90 -16.74
N LEU A 44 -2.25 -11.10 -16.65
CA LEU A 44 -3.26 -10.16 -17.13
C LEU A 44 -3.16 -8.78 -16.47
N ILE A 45 -2.98 -8.75 -15.14
CA ILE A 45 -2.79 -7.51 -14.36
C ILE A 45 -1.54 -6.76 -14.86
N LYS A 46 -0.45 -7.49 -15.09
CA LYS A 46 0.81 -6.92 -15.57
C LYS A 46 0.69 -6.38 -17.00
N GLU A 47 0.17 -7.19 -17.92
CA GLU A 47 0.02 -6.86 -19.35
C GLU A 47 -0.87 -5.64 -19.58
N THR A 48 -1.91 -5.49 -18.77
CA THR A 48 -2.81 -4.34 -18.82
C THR A 48 -2.32 -3.12 -18.05
N ASN A 49 -1.16 -3.22 -17.38
CA ASN A 49 -0.64 -2.16 -16.51
C ASN A 49 -1.62 -1.77 -15.39
N THR A 50 -2.47 -2.71 -14.96
CA THR A 50 -3.38 -2.56 -13.83
C THR A 50 -2.60 -2.53 -12.52
N MET A 51 -3.07 -1.75 -11.56
CA MET A 51 -2.43 -1.57 -10.25
C MET A 51 -3.10 -2.43 -9.19
N VAL A 52 -2.35 -2.74 -8.13
CA VAL A 52 -2.86 -3.48 -6.97
C VAL A 52 -2.60 -2.69 -5.69
N VAL A 53 -3.51 -2.76 -4.72
CA VAL A 53 -3.30 -2.26 -3.35
C VAL A 53 -3.46 -3.39 -2.34
N HIS A 54 -2.44 -3.56 -1.51
CA HIS A 54 -2.42 -4.51 -0.41
C HIS A 54 -2.94 -3.85 0.87
N ASN A 55 -3.94 -4.46 1.51
CA ASN A 55 -4.56 -3.97 2.75
C ASN A 55 -4.37 -5.03 3.85
N PRO A 56 -3.20 -5.10 4.51
CA PRO A 56 -2.83 -6.23 5.36
C PRO A 56 -3.77 -6.41 6.56
N GLU A 57 -4.09 -5.33 7.27
CA GLU A 57 -4.92 -5.39 8.48
C GLU A 57 -6.36 -5.81 8.17
N SER A 58 -6.92 -5.27 7.09
CA SER A 58 -8.26 -5.67 6.64
C SER A 58 -8.30 -7.14 6.26
N ASN A 59 -7.29 -7.63 5.52
CA ASN A 59 -7.21 -9.05 5.15
C ASN A 59 -7.11 -9.96 6.36
N MET A 60 -6.32 -9.58 7.37
CA MET A 60 -6.16 -10.34 8.62
C MET A 60 -7.40 -10.25 9.49
N GLY A 61 -7.93 -9.06 9.71
CA GLY A 61 -9.08 -8.85 10.59
C GLY A 61 -10.36 -9.49 10.07
N ASN A 62 -10.52 -9.58 8.76
CA ASN A 62 -11.63 -10.30 8.12
C ASN A 62 -11.31 -11.77 7.85
N ALA A 63 -10.15 -12.27 8.29
CA ALA A 63 -9.69 -13.64 8.09
C ALA A 63 -9.74 -14.12 6.62
N CYS A 64 -9.52 -13.19 5.67
CA CYS A 64 -9.61 -13.49 4.24
C CYS A 64 -8.38 -14.23 3.69
N GLY A 65 -7.28 -14.24 4.41
CA GLY A 65 -6.01 -14.82 3.97
C GLY A 65 -4.93 -13.81 3.60
N CYS A 66 -3.80 -14.30 3.11
CA CYS A 66 -2.66 -13.48 2.71
C CYS A 66 -2.54 -13.48 1.18
N PRO A 67 -2.53 -12.30 0.52
CA PRO A 67 -2.33 -12.23 -0.93
C PRO A 67 -0.89 -12.56 -1.31
N PRO A 68 -0.63 -12.97 -2.54
CA PRO A 68 0.72 -13.23 -3.05
C PRO A 68 1.48 -11.92 -3.37
N THR A 69 1.48 -10.97 -2.44
CA THR A 69 1.96 -9.60 -2.64
C THR A 69 3.44 -9.55 -3.00
N MET A 70 4.27 -10.41 -2.39
CA MET A 70 5.70 -10.47 -2.71
C MET A 70 5.92 -10.87 -4.17
N GLU A 71 5.14 -11.83 -4.66
CA GLU A 71 5.19 -12.25 -6.06
C GLU A 71 4.72 -11.13 -7.01
N LEU A 72 3.65 -10.41 -6.66
CA LEU A 72 3.21 -9.25 -7.45
C LEU A 72 4.33 -8.21 -7.61
N VAL A 73 4.99 -7.85 -6.52
CA VAL A 73 6.11 -6.90 -6.53
C VAL A 73 7.28 -7.43 -7.36
N HIS A 74 7.67 -8.70 -7.17
CA HIS A 74 8.78 -9.33 -7.92
C HIS A 74 8.48 -9.47 -9.42
N ARG A 75 7.23 -9.64 -9.81
CA ARG A 75 6.80 -9.60 -11.22
C ARG A 75 6.81 -8.18 -11.81
N GLY A 76 7.05 -7.15 -11.00
CA GLY A 76 7.05 -5.75 -11.42
C GLY A 76 5.64 -5.18 -11.62
N ILE A 77 4.62 -5.79 -11.01
CA ILE A 77 3.26 -5.24 -10.97
C ILE A 77 3.25 -4.06 -9.99
N LEU A 78 2.74 -2.92 -10.42
CA LEU A 78 2.65 -1.74 -9.56
C LEU A 78 1.71 -2.00 -8.39
N THR A 79 2.31 -2.18 -7.22
CA THR A 79 1.62 -2.54 -5.99
C THR A 79 1.86 -1.47 -4.94
N GLY A 80 0.78 -1.01 -4.31
CA GLY A 80 0.80 -0.07 -3.19
C GLY A 80 0.36 -0.71 -1.89
N LEU A 81 0.49 0.05 -0.81
CA LEU A 81 0.05 -0.30 0.54
C LEU A 81 -1.14 0.58 0.92
N GLY A 82 -2.18 -0.02 1.45
CA GLY A 82 -3.39 0.65 1.91
C GLY A 82 -3.81 0.22 3.31
N THR A 83 -4.82 0.87 3.82
CA THR A 83 -5.39 0.63 5.16
C THR A 83 -6.77 0.00 5.14
N ASP A 84 -7.50 0.17 4.01
CA ASP A 84 -8.93 -0.13 3.96
C ASP A 84 -9.68 0.59 5.10
N GLY A 85 -10.74 0.02 5.64
CA GLY A 85 -11.48 0.57 6.76
C GLY A 85 -10.97 0.20 8.15
N TYR A 86 -9.79 -0.43 8.25
CA TYR A 86 -9.28 -0.99 9.51
C TYR A 86 -8.51 0.01 10.36
N THR A 87 -7.69 0.84 9.73
CA THR A 87 -6.90 1.87 10.40
C THR A 87 -6.79 3.12 9.54
N HIS A 88 -6.39 4.24 10.14
CA HIS A 88 -5.99 5.46 9.43
C HIS A 88 -4.47 5.70 9.53
N ASP A 89 -3.74 4.76 10.13
CA ASP A 89 -2.31 4.84 10.39
C ASP A 89 -1.52 4.00 9.37
N MET A 90 -0.91 4.66 8.38
CA MET A 90 -0.07 3.99 7.39
C MET A 90 1.20 3.37 8.00
N THR A 91 1.68 3.87 9.14
CA THR A 91 2.83 3.25 9.83
C THR A 91 2.44 1.92 10.47
N GLU A 92 1.20 1.79 10.92
CA GLU A 92 0.62 0.53 11.40
C GLU A 92 0.49 -0.48 10.25
N SER A 93 -0.15 -0.11 9.13
CA SER A 93 -0.22 -0.97 7.95
C SER A 93 1.15 -1.38 7.41
N TYR A 94 2.14 -0.48 7.48
CA TYR A 94 3.52 -0.78 7.10
C TYR A 94 4.13 -1.89 7.97
N LYS A 95 3.97 -1.79 9.29
CA LYS A 95 4.42 -2.81 10.24
C LYS A 95 3.68 -4.13 10.04
N VAL A 96 2.37 -4.09 9.94
CA VAL A 96 1.53 -5.28 9.77
C VAL A 96 1.85 -6.00 8.47
N ALA A 97 2.03 -5.30 7.36
CA ALA A 97 2.45 -5.90 6.09
C ALA A 97 3.78 -6.66 6.24
N ASN A 98 4.77 -6.05 6.90
CA ASN A 98 6.08 -6.67 7.10
C ASN A 98 5.97 -7.98 7.93
N VAL A 99 5.24 -7.94 9.04
CA VAL A 99 5.11 -9.12 9.93
C VAL A 99 4.24 -10.20 9.30
N LEU A 100 3.14 -9.82 8.62
CA LEU A 100 2.24 -10.75 7.95
C LEU A 100 2.99 -11.62 6.94
N HIS A 101 3.76 -11.00 6.04
CA HIS A 101 4.45 -11.75 4.99
C HIS A 101 5.58 -12.62 5.54
N LYS A 102 6.34 -12.16 6.54
CA LYS A 102 7.34 -12.99 7.24
C LYS A 102 6.69 -14.21 7.88
N HIS A 103 5.59 -14.03 8.58
CA HIS A 103 4.86 -15.10 9.23
C HIS A 103 4.26 -16.08 8.21
N HIS A 104 3.60 -15.55 7.17
CA HIS A 104 2.95 -16.37 6.15
C HIS A 104 3.93 -17.22 5.34
N LEU A 105 5.09 -16.64 4.99
CA LEU A 105 6.13 -17.32 4.21
C LEU A 105 7.10 -18.15 5.09
N CYS A 106 7.01 -18.03 6.42
CA CYS A 106 7.97 -18.60 7.35
C CYS A 106 9.43 -18.20 7.03
N ASP A 107 9.63 -16.99 6.49
CA ASP A 107 10.92 -16.46 6.08
C ASP A 107 11.22 -15.11 6.76
N PRO A 108 12.23 -15.04 7.64
CA PRO A 108 12.61 -13.78 8.30
C PRO A 108 13.20 -12.74 7.35
N ASN A 109 13.60 -13.13 6.15
CA ASN A 109 14.18 -12.24 5.14
C ASN A 109 13.11 -11.63 4.20
N ALA A 110 11.90 -12.17 4.17
CA ALA A 110 10.82 -11.63 3.35
C ALA A 110 10.42 -10.20 3.76
N ALA A 111 9.86 -9.45 2.82
CA ALA A 111 9.21 -8.15 3.05
C ALA A 111 10.12 -6.98 3.50
N TRP A 112 11.45 -7.13 3.51
CA TRP A 112 12.36 -6.04 3.85
C TRP A 112 12.50 -4.98 2.76
N GLY A 113 12.45 -5.39 1.50
CA GLY A 113 12.53 -4.50 0.34
C GLY A 113 11.14 -4.15 -0.20
N GLU A 114 10.28 -5.14 -0.29
CA GLU A 114 8.98 -5.06 -0.96
C GLU A 114 7.99 -4.12 -0.22
N VAL A 115 7.94 -4.19 1.10
CA VAL A 115 7.01 -3.37 1.89
C VAL A 115 7.40 -1.88 1.86
N PRO A 116 8.67 -1.48 2.06
CA PRO A 116 9.10 -0.11 1.78
C PRO A 116 8.82 0.34 0.34
N GLN A 117 9.08 -0.52 -0.65
CA GLN A 117 8.80 -0.22 -2.05
C GLN A 117 7.32 0.07 -2.28
N MET A 118 6.40 -0.71 -1.70
CA MET A 118 4.96 -0.47 -1.82
C MET A 118 4.55 0.88 -1.23
N LEU A 119 5.04 1.22 -0.03
CA LEU A 119 4.66 2.45 0.66
C LEU A 119 5.27 3.70 0.01
N PHE A 120 6.60 3.71 -0.17
CA PHE A 120 7.32 4.94 -0.54
C PHE A 120 7.44 5.16 -2.05
N ASP A 121 7.37 4.10 -2.85
CA ASP A 121 7.46 4.17 -4.30
C ASP A 121 6.12 3.80 -4.98
N GLY A 122 5.53 2.70 -4.59
CA GLY A 122 4.28 2.19 -5.17
C GLY A 122 3.12 3.16 -4.99
N ASN A 123 2.86 3.62 -3.76
CA ASN A 123 1.78 4.56 -3.49
C ASN A 123 1.96 5.89 -4.25
N VAL A 124 3.20 6.39 -4.34
CA VAL A 124 3.50 7.61 -5.11
C VAL A 124 3.18 7.41 -6.59
N LYS A 125 3.66 6.32 -7.21
CA LYS A 125 3.40 6.02 -8.61
C LYS A 125 1.91 5.78 -8.91
N ILE A 126 1.19 5.17 -7.98
CA ILE A 126 -0.27 5.00 -8.08
C ILE A 126 -0.95 6.38 -8.06
N ALA A 127 -0.62 7.22 -7.08
CA ALA A 127 -1.21 8.54 -6.95
C ALA A 127 -0.90 9.44 -8.16
N GLU A 128 0.32 9.40 -8.70
CA GLU A 128 0.73 10.16 -9.88
C GLU A 128 -0.03 9.78 -11.17
N ARG A 129 -0.71 8.62 -11.20
CA ARG A 129 -1.63 8.30 -12.32
C ARG A 129 -2.93 9.09 -12.28
N TYR A 130 -3.30 9.64 -11.13
CA TYR A 130 -4.56 10.38 -10.93
C TYR A 130 -4.35 11.87 -10.67
N PHE A 131 -3.22 12.24 -10.08
CA PHE A 131 -2.90 13.62 -9.72
C PHE A 131 -1.76 14.14 -10.60
N PRO A 132 -1.88 15.35 -11.17
CA PRO A 132 -0.88 15.89 -12.09
C PRO A 132 0.39 16.41 -11.41
N GLN A 133 0.35 16.64 -10.09
CA GLN A 133 1.50 17.14 -9.34
C GLN A 133 2.50 16.01 -9.06
N LYS A 134 3.76 16.34 -8.95
CA LYS A 134 4.78 15.46 -8.42
C LYS A 134 4.55 15.26 -6.92
N LEU A 135 4.48 14.01 -6.48
CA LEU A 135 4.17 13.61 -5.11
C LEU A 135 5.36 12.90 -4.45
N GLY A 136 5.30 12.76 -3.12
CA GLY A 136 6.22 11.92 -2.33
C GLY A 136 7.67 12.40 -2.26
N VAL A 137 7.95 13.65 -2.63
CA VAL A 137 9.30 14.23 -2.59
C VAL A 137 9.28 15.65 -2.05
N LEU A 138 10.27 16.01 -1.26
CA LEU A 138 10.52 17.39 -0.82
C LEU A 138 11.39 18.09 -1.89
N LYS A 139 10.73 18.66 -2.89
CA LYS A 139 11.38 19.34 -4.02
C LYS A 139 10.55 20.51 -4.48
N GLU A 140 11.22 21.57 -4.96
CA GLU A 140 10.56 22.72 -5.59
C GLU A 140 9.69 22.26 -6.78
N GLY A 141 8.44 22.73 -6.83
CA GLY A 141 7.45 22.35 -7.83
C GLY A 141 6.66 21.06 -7.53
N ALA A 142 7.01 20.32 -6.48
CA ALA A 142 6.20 19.19 -6.01
C ALA A 142 5.05 19.65 -5.12
N ALA A 143 4.03 18.80 -4.96
CA ALA A 143 2.97 19.03 -3.96
C ALA A 143 3.59 19.07 -2.56
N ALA A 144 3.18 20.07 -1.78
CA ALA A 144 3.65 20.21 -0.41
C ALA A 144 2.79 19.35 0.54
N ASP A 145 2.96 18.03 0.44
CA ASP A 145 2.37 17.02 1.31
C ASP A 145 3.43 16.57 2.31
N VAL A 146 3.30 17.01 3.56
CA VAL A 146 4.34 16.82 4.59
C VAL A 146 3.70 16.45 5.91
N ILE A 147 4.30 15.49 6.60
CA ILE A 147 4.05 15.25 8.02
C ILE A 147 5.31 15.56 8.83
N VAL A 148 5.13 16.08 10.02
CA VAL A 148 6.22 16.22 11.02
C VAL A 148 5.96 15.21 12.11
N VAL A 149 6.96 14.37 12.37
CA VAL A 149 6.89 13.29 13.36
C VAL A 149 7.80 13.62 14.54
N ASP A 150 7.22 13.65 15.74
CA ASP A 150 7.94 13.80 17.00
C ASP A 150 8.48 12.43 17.41
N TYR A 151 9.68 12.12 16.93
CA TYR A 151 10.34 10.84 17.12
C TYR A 151 11.74 11.00 17.68
N ASP A 152 11.94 10.45 18.88
CA ASP A 152 13.25 10.38 19.51
C ASP A 152 13.84 8.97 19.36
N PRO A 153 14.80 8.76 18.43
CA PRO A 153 15.32 7.45 18.13
C PRO A 153 16.22 6.91 19.24
N LEU A 154 15.97 5.67 19.67
CA LEU A 154 16.80 4.94 20.64
C LEU A 154 18.21 4.68 20.15
N THR A 155 18.44 4.68 18.84
CA THR A 155 19.73 4.50 18.18
C THR A 155 19.92 5.57 17.10
N PRO A 156 21.16 5.94 16.73
CA PRO A 156 21.38 6.94 15.69
C PRO A 156 20.67 6.58 14.37
N MET A 157 19.85 7.51 13.85
CA MET A 157 19.14 7.35 12.58
C MET A 157 19.96 7.92 11.43
N ASN A 158 20.00 7.20 10.31
CA ASN A 158 20.63 7.62 9.06
C ASN A 158 19.91 7.03 7.85
N GLY A 159 20.31 7.38 6.64
CA GLY A 159 19.66 6.91 5.41
C GLY A 159 19.67 5.39 5.22
N GLY A 160 20.59 4.66 5.83
CA GLY A 160 20.67 3.20 5.72
C GLY A 160 19.73 2.45 6.67
N ASN A 161 19.23 3.10 7.73
CA ASN A 161 18.35 2.48 8.73
C ASN A 161 17.03 3.22 8.94
N ALA A 162 16.76 4.27 8.19
CA ALA A 162 15.53 5.06 8.33
C ALA A 162 14.25 4.20 8.20
N ASN A 163 14.21 3.27 7.24
CA ASN A 163 13.07 2.36 7.08
C ASN A 163 12.84 1.48 8.31
N SER A 164 13.90 1.05 8.98
CA SER A 164 13.81 0.27 10.22
C SER A 164 13.28 1.12 11.38
N HIS A 165 13.70 2.38 11.47
CA HIS A 165 13.15 3.32 12.47
C HIS A 165 11.66 3.56 12.25
N ILE A 166 11.22 3.73 11.00
CA ILE A 166 9.79 3.85 10.68
C ILE A 166 9.05 2.56 11.07
N LEU A 167 9.58 1.40 10.68
CA LEU A 167 8.95 0.10 10.92
C LEU A 167 8.83 -0.24 12.42
N PHE A 168 9.86 0.00 13.20
CA PHE A 168 9.92 -0.46 14.59
C PHE A 168 9.66 0.62 15.63
N GLY A 169 9.90 1.88 15.30
CA GLY A 169 9.90 2.98 16.27
C GLY A 169 8.80 4.02 16.06
N MET A 170 8.35 4.24 14.82
CA MET A 170 7.36 5.27 14.54
C MET A 170 5.92 4.74 14.57
N THR A 171 5.00 5.60 15.00
CA THR A 171 3.56 5.37 14.96
C THR A 171 2.85 6.65 14.54
N GLY A 172 1.64 6.58 14.01
CA GLY A 172 0.85 7.75 13.63
C GLY A 172 0.56 8.71 14.79
N LYS A 173 0.58 8.23 16.04
CA LYS A 173 0.42 9.08 17.24
C LYS A 173 1.54 10.09 17.43
N GLN A 174 2.70 9.87 16.84
CA GLN A 174 3.85 10.78 16.88
C GLN A 174 3.78 11.88 15.82
N VAL A 175 2.82 11.84 14.90
CA VAL A 175 2.60 12.93 13.95
C VAL A 175 2.07 14.15 14.69
N VAL A 176 2.82 15.25 14.63
CA VAL A 176 2.50 16.52 15.31
C VAL A 176 1.97 17.58 14.35
N THR A 177 2.33 17.48 13.06
CA THR A 177 1.87 18.42 12.02
C THR A 177 1.56 17.66 10.75
N THR A 178 0.48 18.05 10.08
CA THR A 178 0.10 17.53 8.75
C THR A 178 -0.19 18.69 7.82
N VAL A 179 0.49 18.68 6.69
CA VAL A 179 0.30 19.63 5.59
C VAL A 179 -0.12 18.83 4.36
N ALA A 180 -1.18 19.24 3.68
CA ALA A 180 -1.63 18.65 2.42
C ALA A 180 -1.78 19.75 1.37
N ASN A 181 -1.12 19.56 0.23
CA ASN A 181 -1.10 20.52 -0.87
C ASN A 181 -0.80 21.97 -0.40
N GLY A 182 0.17 22.12 0.51
CA GLY A 182 0.58 23.39 1.10
C GLY A 182 -0.35 23.97 2.16
N LYS A 183 -1.47 23.31 2.46
CA LYS A 183 -2.41 23.74 3.51
C LYS A 183 -2.13 22.97 4.79
N VAL A 184 -1.89 23.69 5.89
CA VAL A 184 -1.75 23.11 7.23
C VAL A 184 -3.12 22.63 7.69
N LEU A 185 -3.27 21.32 7.90
CA LEU A 185 -4.50 20.69 8.37
C LEU A 185 -4.45 20.44 9.87
N MET A 186 -3.30 20.10 10.39
CA MET A 186 -3.05 19.90 11.83
C MET A 186 -1.69 20.50 12.18
N LYS A 187 -1.61 21.17 13.32
CA LYS A 187 -0.37 21.72 13.89
C LYS A 187 -0.35 21.47 15.39
N ASP A 188 0.78 21.02 15.91
CA ASP A 188 0.97 20.71 17.33
C ASP A 188 -0.14 19.78 17.88
N ARG A 189 -0.58 18.81 17.06
CA ARG A 189 -1.69 17.85 17.31
C ARG A 189 -3.09 18.49 17.40
N GLU A 190 -3.23 19.75 17.02
CA GLU A 190 -4.51 20.46 16.96
C GLU A 190 -4.93 20.68 15.50
N LEU A 191 -6.20 20.41 15.18
CA LEU A 191 -6.75 20.68 13.86
C LEU A 191 -6.86 22.18 13.63
N VAL A 192 -6.27 22.68 12.56
CA VAL A 192 -6.24 24.12 12.20
C VAL A 192 -7.44 24.52 11.34
N SER A 193 -8.03 23.56 10.62
CA SER A 193 -9.26 23.82 9.86
C SER A 193 -10.24 22.69 10.08
N CYS A 194 -11.42 23.02 10.58
CA CYS A 194 -12.61 22.23 10.28
C CYS A 194 -12.91 22.43 8.79
N LEU A 195 -13.13 21.35 8.07
CA LEU A 195 -13.50 21.33 6.65
C LEU A 195 -14.69 22.23 6.36
#